data_0d08b9d2562e97c90deeaa44f6155c33
#
_entry.id   0d08b9d2562e97c90deeaa44f6155c33
#
_cell.length_a   1.000
_cell.length_b   1.000
_cell.length_c   1.000
_cell.angle_alpha   90.00
_cell.angle_beta   90.00
_cell.angle_gamma   90.00
#
_symmetry.space_group_name_H-M   'P 1'
#
loop_
_entity.id
_entity.type
_entity.pdbx_description
1 polymer ?
#
loop_
_entity_poly.entity_id
_entity_poly.type
_entity_poly.pdbx_seq_one_letter_code
_entity_poly.pdbx_strand_id
1 'polypeptide(L)'
;MSKKIIDVFKEKEKVNIGYIVAGFPSVDFTKQFLQNLDNTALDMLEVGIPYSDPLADGKLISHASFLASEAGVTTDTVFDLLTEIKDDISKPLIFLIYYNLIFAYGIDEFIKKCKKANIKGLIIPDLPYEEAFEMSEKLRKNEIALIPLVSVTSGNRIKKIVSQGDGFIYAIGSLGVTGSKQVDLPRLESFIKEIRKVSNLPVSLGFGIKNNDNVNTMRKYADGVIVGTSIVDFTFKNDVNYTIQKINELFK
;
A
#
# COMPACT_ATOMS: atom_id res chain seq x y z
N MET A 1 10.54 13.29 -11.97
CA MET A 1 10.37 13.12 -10.50
C MET A 1 8.95 12.65 -10.22
N SER A 2 8.76 11.55 -9.50
CA SER A 2 7.41 11.12 -9.09
C SER A 2 6.78 12.15 -8.15
N LYS A 3 5.45 12.30 -8.23
CA LYS A 3 4.69 13.23 -7.39
C LYS A 3 4.77 12.84 -5.91
N LYS A 4 4.59 13.81 -5.00
CA LYS A 4 4.35 13.51 -3.58
C LYS A 4 2.96 12.87 -3.43
N ILE A 5 2.81 11.98 -2.46
CA ILE A 5 1.53 11.29 -2.19
C ILE A 5 0.37 12.28 -2.03
N ILE A 6 0.55 13.33 -1.24
CA ILE A 6 -0.50 14.33 -0.98
C ILE A 6 -0.91 15.11 -2.23
N ASP A 7 -0.02 15.29 -3.19
CA ASP A 7 -0.33 16.02 -4.42
C ASP A 7 -1.25 15.22 -5.34
N VAL A 8 -1.17 13.87 -5.30
CA VAL A 8 -2.11 13.01 -6.02
C VAL A 8 -3.55 13.22 -5.52
N PHE A 9 -3.75 13.32 -4.20
CA PHE A 9 -5.07 13.59 -3.61
C PHE A 9 -5.59 15.01 -3.86
N LYS A 10 -4.72 15.97 -4.14
CA LYS A 10 -5.14 17.34 -4.55
C LYS A 10 -5.61 17.40 -6.00
N GLU A 11 -5.02 16.56 -6.86
CA GLU A 11 -5.31 16.56 -8.30
C GLU A 11 -6.47 15.63 -8.68
N LYS A 12 -6.78 14.64 -7.84
CA LYS A 12 -7.79 13.61 -8.10
C LYS A 12 -8.89 13.66 -7.05
N GLU A 13 -10.12 13.65 -7.50
CA GLU A 13 -11.28 13.55 -6.60
C GLU A 13 -11.32 12.20 -5.88
N LYS A 14 -10.95 11.13 -6.60
CA LYS A 14 -10.87 9.75 -6.06
C LYS A 14 -9.58 9.10 -6.52
N VAL A 15 -8.80 8.59 -5.58
CA VAL A 15 -7.49 8.01 -5.82
C VAL A 15 -7.58 6.48 -5.85
N ASN A 16 -6.96 5.89 -6.87
CA ASN A 16 -6.87 4.44 -7.05
C ASN A 16 -5.49 3.95 -6.62
N ILE A 17 -5.44 3.12 -5.60
CA ILE A 17 -4.21 2.55 -5.07
C ILE A 17 -4.23 1.04 -5.30
N GLY A 18 -3.21 0.52 -5.93
CA GLY A 18 -3.01 -0.92 -6.09
C GLY A 18 -1.94 -1.44 -5.16
N TYR A 19 -1.94 -2.76 -4.95
CA TYR A 19 -0.88 -3.46 -4.22
C TYR A 19 -0.39 -4.66 -5.04
N ILE A 20 0.92 -4.86 -5.05
CA ILE A 20 1.58 -6.06 -5.58
C ILE A 20 2.62 -6.56 -4.58
N VAL A 21 2.98 -7.85 -4.68
CA VAL A 21 4.14 -8.42 -4.00
C VAL A 21 5.34 -8.31 -4.92
N ALA A 22 6.41 -7.64 -4.47
CA ALA A 22 7.65 -7.50 -5.24
C ALA A 22 8.29 -8.88 -5.51
N GLY A 23 8.72 -9.09 -6.74
CA GLY A 23 9.31 -10.35 -7.17
C GLY A 23 8.32 -11.48 -7.41
N PHE A 24 6.99 -11.26 -7.26
CA PHE A 24 5.98 -12.25 -7.58
C PHE A 24 5.19 -11.85 -8.86
N PRO A 25 4.93 -12.77 -9.79
CA PRO A 25 5.40 -14.17 -9.86
C PRO A 25 6.88 -14.30 -10.22
N SER A 26 7.55 -13.23 -10.65
CA SER A 26 8.97 -13.13 -10.89
C SER A 26 9.48 -11.70 -10.76
N VAL A 27 10.80 -11.53 -10.60
CA VAL A 27 11.43 -10.21 -10.58
C VAL A 27 11.25 -9.52 -11.93
N ASP A 28 11.35 -10.25 -13.02
CA ASP A 28 11.15 -9.74 -14.38
C ASP A 28 9.72 -9.26 -14.62
N PHE A 29 8.71 -10.03 -14.18
CA PHE A 29 7.31 -9.58 -14.20
C PHE A 29 7.14 -8.27 -13.42
N THR A 30 7.69 -8.19 -12.20
CA THR A 30 7.60 -6.97 -11.39
C THR A 30 8.22 -5.78 -12.11
N LYS A 31 9.39 -5.97 -12.72
CA LYS A 31 10.07 -4.94 -13.52
C LYS A 31 9.21 -4.45 -14.67
N GLN A 32 8.72 -5.37 -15.50
CA GLN A 32 7.88 -5.05 -16.65
C GLN A 32 6.57 -4.38 -16.24
N PHE A 33 5.92 -4.86 -15.18
CA PHE A 33 4.69 -4.26 -14.66
C PHE A 33 4.92 -2.81 -14.19
N LEU A 34 5.98 -2.56 -13.44
CA LEU A 34 6.33 -1.23 -12.94
C LEU A 34 6.68 -0.25 -14.07
N GLN A 35 7.41 -0.69 -15.09
CA GLN A 35 7.70 0.13 -16.28
C GLN A 35 6.45 0.45 -17.11
N ASN A 36 5.39 -0.35 -16.96
CA ASN A 36 4.10 -0.12 -17.60
C ASN A 36 3.03 0.42 -16.63
N LEU A 37 3.41 0.88 -15.43
CA LEU A 37 2.47 1.35 -14.42
C LEU A 37 1.61 2.53 -14.91
N ASP A 38 2.16 3.38 -15.76
CA ASP A 38 1.45 4.53 -16.33
C ASP A 38 0.30 4.14 -17.25
N ASN A 39 0.30 2.92 -17.79
CA ASN A 39 -0.78 2.36 -18.60
C ASN A 39 -1.95 1.80 -17.77
N THR A 40 -1.85 1.85 -16.44
CA THR A 40 -2.90 1.39 -15.51
C THR A 40 -3.79 2.53 -15.06
N ALA A 41 -5.00 2.19 -14.60
CA ALA A 41 -5.92 3.13 -13.94
C ALA A 41 -5.50 3.46 -12.48
N LEU A 42 -4.37 2.95 -12.01
CA LEU A 42 -3.84 3.28 -10.68
C LEU A 42 -3.25 4.69 -10.65
N ASP A 43 -3.35 5.36 -9.53
CA ASP A 43 -2.72 6.65 -9.26
C ASP A 43 -1.46 6.51 -8.40
N MET A 44 -1.40 5.45 -7.58
CA MET A 44 -0.26 5.06 -6.75
C MET A 44 -0.18 3.55 -6.64
N LEU A 45 0.98 3.02 -6.30
CA LEU A 45 1.19 1.60 -6.10
C LEU A 45 1.89 1.32 -4.77
N GLU A 46 1.31 0.41 -4.01
CA GLU A 46 1.94 -0.22 -2.86
C GLU A 46 2.73 -1.44 -3.33
N VAL A 47 4.00 -1.49 -2.96
CA VAL A 47 4.94 -2.57 -3.27
C VAL A 47 5.25 -3.30 -1.97
N GLY A 48 4.71 -4.51 -1.82
CA GLY A 48 4.95 -5.37 -0.67
C GLY A 48 6.33 -6.00 -0.74
N ILE A 49 7.14 -5.82 0.29
CA ILE A 49 8.41 -6.53 0.41
C ILE A 49 8.12 -7.95 0.89
N PRO A 50 8.61 -8.99 0.17
CA PRO A 50 8.39 -10.38 0.58
C PRO A 50 8.87 -10.64 2.00
N TYR A 51 8.04 -11.33 2.78
CA TYR A 51 8.34 -11.69 4.16
C TYR A 51 7.81 -13.10 4.48
N SER A 52 8.58 -13.87 5.23
CA SER A 52 8.26 -15.26 5.55
C SER A 52 7.09 -15.42 6.52
N ASP A 53 6.81 -14.40 7.34
CA ASP A 53 5.81 -14.47 8.42
C ASP A 53 4.86 -13.25 8.42
N PRO A 54 4.07 -13.06 7.37
CA PRO A 54 3.23 -11.87 7.16
C PRO A 54 1.94 -11.93 8.00
N LEU A 55 1.99 -11.48 9.25
CA LEU A 55 0.89 -11.56 10.22
C LEU A 55 -0.37 -10.77 9.82
N ALA A 56 -0.22 -9.71 9.02
CA ALA A 56 -1.31 -8.83 8.60
C ALA A 56 -1.95 -9.23 7.26
N ASP A 57 -1.35 -10.17 6.52
CA ASP A 57 -1.73 -10.48 5.15
C ASP A 57 -2.77 -11.61 5.06
N GLY A 58 -3.65 -11.50 4.07
CA GLY A 58 -4.56 -12.58 3.72
C GLY A 58 -3.86 -13.73 2.98
N LYS A 59 -4.48 -14.92 2.98
CA LYS A 59 -3.90 -16.17 2.45
C LYS A 59 -3.25 -16.04 1.07
N LEU A 60 -3.87 -15.29 0.14
CA LEU A 60 -3.36 -15.15 -1.22
C LEU A 60 -2.08 -14.30 -1.26
N ILE A 61 -2.08 -13.17 -0.53
CA ILE A 61 -0.93 -12.28 -0.43
C ILE A 61 0.22 -13.00 0.29
N SER A 62 -0.06 -13.68 1.41
CA SER A 62 0.94 -14.48 2.13
C SER A 62 1.54 -15.58 1.25
N HIS A 63 0.72 -16.23 0.41
CA HIS A 63 1.21 -17.26 -0.52
C HIS A 63 2.11 -16.65 -1.60
N ALA A 64 1.74 -15.51 -2.19
CA ALA A 64 2.57 -14.80 -3.16
C ALA A 64 3.90 -14.33 -2.54
N SER A 65 3.85 -13.82 -1.31
CA SER A 65 5.03 -13.40 -0.53
C SER A 65 5.97 -14.58 -0.25
N PHE A 66 5.40 -15.72 0.16
CA PHE A 66 6.15 -16.95 0.37
C PHE A 66 6.86 -17.42 -0.91
N LEU A 67 6.14 -17.48 -2.05
CA LEU A 67 6.72 -17.87 -3.34
C LEU A 67 7.85 -16.94 -3.80
N ALA A 68 7.71 -15.63 -3.61
CA ALA A 68 8.76 -14.67 -3.91
C ALA A 68 9.98 -14.88 -3.01
N SER A 69 9.78 -15.13 -1.71
CA SER A 69 10.86 -15.40 -0.77
C SER A 69 11.61 -16.70 -1.10
N GLU A 70 10.87 -17.78 -1.44
CA GLU A 70 11.46 -19.06 -1.88
C GLU A 70 12.26 -18.91 -3.19
N ALA A 71 11.85 -17.99 -4.07
CA ALA A 71 12.59 -17.64 -5.28
C ALA A 71 13.85 -16.78 -4.99
N GLY A 72 14.15 -16.49 -3.73
CA GLY A 72 15.33 -15.75 -3.31
C GLY A 72 15.19 -14.22 -3.40
N VAL A 73 13.98 -13.70 -3.50
CA VAL A 73 13.74 -12.25 -3.51
C VAL A 73 13.96 -11.68 -2.10
N THR A 74 14.92 -10.78 -1.99
CA THR A 74 15.28 -10.09 -0.74
C THR A 74 14.92 -8.60 -0.82
N THR A 75 15.02 -7.90 0.32
CA THR A 75 14.89 -6.43 0.35
C THR A 75 15.89 -5.75 -0.57
N ASP A 76 17.12 -6.25 -0.67
CA ASP A 76 18.11 -5.71 -1.62
C ASP A 76 17.73 -5.96 -3.07
N THR A 77 17.21 -7.14 -3.41
CA THR A 77 16.69 -7.43 -4.76
C THR A 77 15.65 -6.38 -5.17
N VAL A 78 14.74 -6.02 -4.26
CA VAL A 78 13.69 -5.03 -4.54
C VAL A 78 14.30 -3.63 -4.67
N PHE A 79 15.24 -3.24 -3.81
CA PHE A 79 15.90 -1.94 -3.91
C PHE A 79 16.72 -1.80 -5.20
N ASP A 80 17.43 -2.84 -5.61
CA ASP A 80 18.24 -2.82 -6.83
C ASP A 80 17.35 -2.68 -8.06
N LEU A 81 16.26 -3.49 -8.14
CA LEU A 81 15.25 -3.38 -9.18
C LEU A 81 14.68 -1.95 -9.28
N LEU A 82 14.20 -1.41 -8.17
CA LEU A 82 13.54 -0.09 -8.16
C LEU A 82 14.54 1.04 -8.45
N THR A 83 15.78 0.92 -7.99
CA THR A 83 16.84 1.91 -8.29
C THR A 83 17.15 1.93 -9.78
N GLU A 84 17.14 0.77 -10.44
CA GLU A 84 17.38 0.63 -11.87
C GLU A 84 16.31 1.33 -12.72
N ILE A 85 15.03 1.15 -12.35
CA ILE A 85 13.89 1.60 -13.17
C ILE A 85 13.18 2.85 -12.64
N LYS A 86 13.67 3.51 -11.60
CA LYS A 86 13.00 4.64 -10.91
C LYS A 86 12.62 5.79 -11.84
N ASP A 87 13.40 6.00 -12.90
CA ASP A 87 13.19 7.10 -13.85
C ASP A 87 12.11 6.77 -14.90
N ASP A 88 11.75 5.48 -15.02
CA ASP A 88 10.66 5.00 -15.87
C ASP A 88 9.28 5.12 -15.18
N ILE A 89 9.24 5.45 -13.88
CA ILE A 89 8.03 5.42 -13.07
C ILE A 89 7.63 6.85 -12.67
N SER A 90 6.47 7.30 -13.16
CA SER A 90 5.95 8.64 -12.84
C SER A 90 5.08 8.66 -11.58
N LYS A 91 4.41 7.53 -11.26
CA LYS A 91 3.47 7.40 -10.14
C LYS A 91 4.19 7.14 -8.82
N PRO A 92 3.69 7.65 -7.68
CA PRO A 92 4.28 7.38 -6.38
C PRO A 92 4.27 5.90 -6.03
N LEU A 93 5.41 5.39 -5.56
CA LEU A 93 5.54 4.07 -4.96
C LEU A 93 5.57 4.18 -3.43
N ILE A 94 4.88 3.27 -2.78
CA ILE A 94 4.79 3.13 -1.32
C ILE A 94 5.24 1.71 -0.97
N PHE A 95 6.11 1.54 0.00
CA PHE A 95 6.39 0.21 0.53
C PHE A 95 5.36 -0.21 1.57
N LEU A 96 4.85 -1.42 1.45
CA LEU A 96 4.24 -2.15 2.55
C LEU A 96 5.27 -3.16 3.06
N ILE A 97 5.76 -2.97 4.28
CA ILE A 97 6.89 -3.72 4.83
C ILE A 97 6.72 -3.90 6.33
N TYR A 98 7.12 -5.07 6.84
CA TYR A 98 7.13 -5.36 8.26
C TYR A 98 8.33 -4.73 8.96
N TYR A 99 8.12 -4.20 10.17
CA TYR A 99 9.14 -3.46 10.92
C TYR A 99 10.40 -4.27 11.19
N ASN A 100 10.24 -5.58 11.42
CA ASN A 100 11.39 -6.45 11.65
C ASN A 100 12.39 -6.46 10.47
N LEU A 101 11.91 -6.36 9.22
CA LEU A 101 12.79 -6.26 8.05
C LEU A 101 13.57 -4.94 8.05
N ILE A 102 12.92 -3.83 8.40
CA ILE A 102 13.56 -2.51 8.50
C ILE A 102 14.60 -2.52 9.61
N PHE A 103 14.25 -3.09 10.77
CA PHE A 103 15.13 -3.18 11.90
C PHE A 103 16.39 -4.02 11.60
N ALA A 104 16.21 -5.19 11.01
CA ALA A 104 17.30 -6.07 10.62
C ALA A 104 18.20 -5.46 9.53
N TYR A 105 17.63 -4.66 8.63
CA TYR A 105 18.36 -3.94 7.58
C TYR A 105 19.22 -2.77 8.14
N GLY A 106 18.78 -2.22 9.28
CA GLY A 106 19.29 -0.97 9.83
C GLY A 106 18.48 0.23 9.32
N ILE A 107 17.76 0.89 10.25
CA ILE A 107 16.76 1.93 9.93
C ILE A 107 17.30 3.03 9.02
N ASP A 108 18.48 3.58 9.36
CA ASP A 108 19.03 4.72 8.61
C ASP A 108 19.50 4.32 7.20
N GLU A 109 20.07 3.11 7.04
CA GLU A 109 20.47 2.60 5.72
C GLU A 109 19.23 2.26 4.88
N PHE A 110 18.20 1.66 5.49
CA PHE A 110 16.93 1.40 4.81
C PHE A 110 16.30 2.69 4.26
N ILE A 111 16.22 3.75 5.09
CA ILE A 111 15.67 5.06 4.67
C ILE A 111 16.49 5.65 3.53
N LYS A 112 17.82 5.56 3.58
CA LYS A 112 18.71 6.02 2.52
C LYS A 112 18.46 5.27 1.20
N LYS A 113 18.27 3.93 1.26
CA LYS A 113 17.92 3.10 0.11
C LYS A 113 16.52 3.46 -0.44
N CYS A 114 15.52 3.69 0.42
CA CYS A 114 14.20 4.17 0.01
C CYS A 114 14.30 5.48 -0.80
N LYS A 115 15.08 6.43 -0.32
CA LYS A 115 15.31 7.70 -1.02
C LYS A 115 15.96 7.49 -2.38
N LYS A 116 16.98 6.62 -2.46
CA LYS A 116 17.67 6.28 -3.72
C LYS A 116 16.72 5.63 -4.73
N ALA A 117 15.83 4.74 -4.26
CA ALA A 117 14.81 4.05 -5.05
C ALA A 117 13.54 4.90 -5.30
N ASN A 118 13.52 6.18 -4.87
CA ASN A 118 12.42 7.13 -5.06
C ASN A 118 11.10 6.70 -4.38
N ILE A 119 11.16 5.95 -3.28
CA ILE A 119 10.00 5.57 -2.48
C ILE A 119 9.45 6.79 -1.76
N LYS A 120 8.11 6.97 -1.80
CA LYS A 120 7.42 8.15 -1.28
C LYS A 120 6.74 7.94 0.06
N GLY A 121 6.50 6.70 0.46
CA GLY A 121 5.87 6.38 1.73
C GLY A 121 6.14 4.96 2.19
N LEU A 122 5.91 4.73 3.47
CA LEU A 122 5.95 3.42 4.11
C LEU A 122 4.64 3.14 4.82
N ILE A 123 4.12 1.94 4.66
CA ILE A 123 3.08 1.32 5.47
C ILE A 123 3.75 0.22 6.27
N ILE A 124 3.72 0.30 7.60
CA ILE A 124 4.39 -0.64 8.51
C ILE A 124 3.32 -1.23 9.44
N PRO A 125 2.70 -2.37 9.08
CA PRO A 125 1.51 -2.87 9.77
C PRO A 125 1.73 -3.28 11.22
N ASP A 126 2.94 -3.67 11.57
CA ASP A 126 3.37 -4.17 12.88
C ASP A 126 4.09 -3.12 13.74
N LEU A 127 4.20 -1.86 13.26
CA LEU A 127 4.77 -0.75 14.05
C LEU A 127 3.71 -0.17 14.99
N PRO A 128 3.81 -0.36 16.31
CA PRO A 128 2.87 0.22 17.25
C PRO A 128 3.06 1.75 17.30
N TYR A 129 1.95 2.45 17.55
CA TYR A 129 1.94 3.91 17.63
C TYR A 129 2.99 4.44 18.65
N GLU A 130 3.18 3.73 19.74
CA GLU A 130 4.10 4.08 20.82
C GLU A 130 5.56 4.17 20.33
N GLU A 131 5.92 3.40 19.31
CA GLU A 131 7.26 3.35 18.70
C GLU A 131 7.36 4.16 17.39
N ALA A 132 6.21 4.59 16.86
CA ALA A 132 6.15 5.24 15.55
C ALA A 132 6.78 6.65 15.53
N PHE A 133 6.93 7.32 16.69
CA PHE A 133 7.40 8.71 16.73
C PHE A 133 8.79 8.89 16.12
N GLU A 134 9.77 8.10 16.56
CA GLU A 134 11.14 8.22 16.06
C GLU A 134 11.23 7.89 14.57
N MET A 135 10.52 6.84 14.15
CA MET A 135 10.43 6.45 12.74
C MET A 135 9.82 7.57 11.90
N SER A 136 8.71 8.14 12.34
CA SER A 136 8.02 9.25 11.65
C SER A 136 8.94 10.46 11.45
N GLU A 137 9.69 10.87 12.50
CA GLU A 137 10.63 11.97 12.41
C GLU A 137 11.78 11.71 11.42
N LYS A 138 12.35 10.49 11.43
CA LYS A 138 13.39 10.08 10.48
C LYS A 138 12.88 10.08 9.04
N LEU A 139 11.69 9.54 8.80
CA LEU A 139 11.07 9.49 7.47
C LEU A 139 10.74 10.88 6.95
N ARG A 140 10.15 11.75 7.79
CA ARG A 140 9.81 13.12 7.42
C ARG A 140 11.03 13.95 7.01
N LYS A 141 12.17 13.81 7.71
CA LYS A 141 13.44 14.44 7.34
C LYS A 141 13.95 13.99 5.96
N ASN A 142 13.52 12.84 5.50
CA ASN A 142 13.89 12.28 4.20
C ASN A 142 12.78 12.40 3.13
N GLU A 143 11.72 13.17 3.41
CA GLU A 143 10.57 13.39 2.53
C GLU A 143 9.82 12.10 2.15
N ILE A 144 9.80 11.12 3.08
CA ILE A 144 9.07 9.87 2.98
C ILE A 144 7.91 9.94 3.99
N ALA A 145 6.69 9.66 3.53
CA ALA A 145 5.52 9.64 4.40
C ALA A 145 5.46 8.34 5.23
N LEU A 146 5.15 8.42 6.51
CA LEU A 146 4.66 7.27 7.28
C LEU A 146 3.14 7.25 7.17
N ILE A 147 2.60 6.25 6.47
CA ILE A 147 1.16 6.10 6.25
C ILE A 147 0.53 5.45 7.48
N PRO A 148 -0.33 6.17 8.23
CA PRO A 148 -0.93 5.60 9.43
C PRO A 148 -2.02 4.59 9.05
N LEU A 149 -1.97 3.41 9.70
CA LEU A 149 -2.93 2.33 9.51
C LEU A 149 -3.95 2.32 10.66
N VAL A 150 -5.23 2.48 10.34
CA VAL A 150 -6.32 2.40 11.32
C VAL A 150 -7.37 1.39 10.89
N SER A 151 -8.00 0.75 11.86
CA SER A 151 -9.08 -0.21 11.64
C SER A 151 -10.31 0.16 12.44
N VAL A 152 -11.45 -0.45 12.14
CA VAL A 152 -12.69 -0.28 12.92
C VAL A 152 -12.53 -0.69 14.39
N THR A 153 -11.46 -1.36 14.78
CA THR A 153 -11.15 -1.73 16.16
C THR A 153 -10.18 -0.75 16.85
N SER A 154 -9.66 0.24 16.13
CA SER A 154 -8.72 1.22 16.70
C SER A 154 -9.36 2.14 17.74
N GLY A 155 -10.67 2.41 17.64
CA GLY A 155 -11.45 3.14 18.64
C GLY A 155 -10.79 4.46 19.08
N ASN A 156 -10.64 4.66 20.36
CA ASN A 156 -10.05 5.88 20.95
C ASN A 156 -8.56 6.11 20.57
N ARG A 157 -7.88 5.11 20.00
CA ARG A 157 -6.49 5.23 19.56
C ARG A 157 -6.35 5.93 18.20
N ILE A 158 -7.43 6.07 17.40
CA ILE A 158 -7.39 6.68 16.06
C ILE A 158 -6.65 8.01 16.09
N LYS A 159 -7.02 8.93 16.99
CA LYS A 159 -6.38 10.25 17.09
C LYS A 159 -4.86 10.16 17.31
N LYS A 160 -4.42 9.24 18.15
CA LYS A 160 -3.00 9.05 18.45
C LYS A 160 -2.26 8.48 17.25
N ILE A 161 -2.82 7.45 16.60
CA ILE A 161 -2.21 6.80 15.42
C ILE A 161 -2.05 7.80 14.27
N VAL A 162 -3.09 8.54 13.92
CA VAL A 162 -3.05 9.47 12.79
C VAL A 162 -2.19 10.71 13.06
N SER A 163 -1.96 11.09 14.32
CA SER A 163 -1.11 12.23 14.65
C SER A 163 0.36 12.06 14.30
N GLN A 164 0.82 10.83 14.13
CA GLN A 164 2.19 10.48 13.75
C GLN A 164 2.35 10.28 12.24
N GLY A 165 1.22 10.23 11.51
CA GLY A 165 1.20 9.89 10.10
C GLY A 165 1.32 11.07 9.17
N ASP A 166 1.55 10.74 7.88
CA ASP A 166 1.62 11.69 6.77
C ASP A 166 1.05 11.06 5.49
N GLY A 167 0.85 11.85 4.44
CA GLY A 167 0.36 11.40 3.15
C GLY A 167 -1.14 11.15 3.11
N PHE A 168 -1.61 10.00 3.57
CA PHE A 168 -3.03 9.64 3.72
C PHE A 168 -3.24 8.67 4.88
N ILE A 169 -4.49 8.43 5.26
CA ILE A 169 -4.83 7.42 6.27
C ILE A 169 -5.28 6.15 5.56
N TYR A 170 -4.58 5.04 5.80
CA TYR A 170 -5.03 3.72 5.38
C TYR A 170 -6.10 3.21 6.36
N ALA A 171 -7.34 3.19 5.95
CA ALA A 171 -8.46 2.73 6.76
C ALA A 171 -8.87 1.30 6.36
N ILE A 172 -8.75 0.34 7.30
CA ILE A 172 -9.17 -1.04 7.11
C ILE A 172 -10.64 -1.17 7.54
N GLY A 173 -11.51 -1.37 6.56
CA GLY A 173 -12.97 -1.38 6.77
C GLY A 173 -13.55 -2.72 7.25
N SER A 174 -12.74 -3.78 7.43
CA SER A 174 -13.25 -5.09 7.85
C SER A 174 -12.70 -5.58 9.19
N LEU A 175 -13.53 -6.33 9.91
CA LEU A 175 -13.13 -7.14 11.07
C LEU A 175 -12.78 -8.55 10.57
N GLY A 176 -11.54 -8.77 10.15
CA GLY A 176 -11.06 -10.12 9.79
C GLY A 176 -10.34 -10.19 8.46
N VAL A 177 -9.64 -11.30 8.27
CA VAL A 177 -8.85 -11.60 7.06
C VAL A 177 -9.73 -11.47 5.83
N THR A 178 -9.24 -10.74 4.84
CA THR A 178 -9.90 -10.44 3.56
C THR A 178 -10.65 -11.64 2.95
N GLY A 179 -11.96 -11.49 2.69
CA GLY A 179 -12.62 -12.36 1.72
C GLY A 179 -14.02 -12.90 2.03
N SER A 180 -14.67 -12.69 3.18
CA SER A 180 -15.84 -13.51 3.53
C SER A 180 -17.09 -12.84 4.13
N LYS A 181 -17.18 -11.52 4.32
CA LYS A 181 -18.41 -10.90 4.86
C LYS A 181 -18.85 -9.69 4.07
N GLN A 182 -20.17 -9.52 3.94
CA GLN A 182 -20.80 -8.30 3.43
C GLN A 182 -20.35 -7.08 4.25
N VAL A 183 -20.07 -5.97 3.56
CA VAL A 183 -19.69 -4.71 4.21
C VAL A 183 -20.84 -4.17 5.02
N ASP A 184 -20.61 -3.92 6.29
CA ASP A 184 -21.53 -3.12 7.12
C ASP A 184 -21.32 -1.64 6.79
N LEU A 185 -22.05 -1.14 5.79
CA LEU A 185 -21.91 0.23 5.29
C LEU A 185 -22.19 1.29 6.36
N PRO A 186 -23.23 1.18 7.23
CA PRO A 186 -23.44 2.11 8.34
C PRO A 186 -22.26 2.19 9.29
N ARG A 187 -21.67 1.06 9.63
CA ARG A 187 -20.49 0.99 10.50
C ARG A 187 -19.26 1.61 9.83
N LEU A 188 -19.07 1.35 8.54
CA LEU A 188 -18.00 1.94 7.76
C LEU A 188 -18.11 3.47 7.70
N GLU A 189 -19.31 3.99 7.45
CA GLU A 189 -19.58 5.43 7.42
C GLU A 189 -19.28 6.08 8.77
N SER A 190 -19.73 5.46 9.88
CA SER A 190 -19.40 5.94 11.22
C SER A 190 -17.91 5.98 11.48
N PHE A 191 -17.17 4.93 11.09
CA PHE A 191 -15.75 4.84 11.25
C PHE A 191 -15.00 5.95 10.46
N ILE A 192 -15.38 6.20 9.22
CA ILE A 192 -14.79 7.29 8.43
C ILE A 192 -15.10 8.66 9.04
N LYS A 193 -16.32 8.87 9.54
CA LYS A 193 -16.67 10.10 10.27
C LYS A 193 -15.81 10.30 11.53
N GLU A 194 -15.50 9.25 12.26
CA GLU A 194 -14.60 9.32 13.42
C GLU A 194 -13.17 9.72 13.02
N ILE A 195 -12.63 9.15 11.95
CA ILE A 195 -11.32 9.53 11.44
C ILE A 195 -11.31 11.02 11.05
N ARG A 196 -12.32 11.48 10.30
CA ARG A 196 -12.39 12.87 9.82
C ARG A 196 -12.60 13.91 10.94
N LYS A 197 -13.07 13.50 12.13
CA LYS A 197 -13.13 14.39 13.32
C LYS A 197 -11.75 14.71 13.90
N VAL A 198 -10.76 13.88 13.66
CA VAL A 198 -9.44 13.96 14.32
C VAL A 198 -8.27 14.18 13.36
N SER A 199 -8.50 14.16 12.04
CA SER A 199 -7.48 14.36 11.02
C SER A 199 -8.04 14.98 9.76
N ASN A 200 -7.22 15.82 9.09
CA ASN A 200 -7.50 16.38 7.77
C ASN A 200 -6.78 15.61 6.64
N LEU A 201 -6.05 14.55 6.96
CA LEU A 201 -5.43 13.72 5.93
C LEU A 201 -6.51 13.01 5.09
N PRO A 202 -6.28 12.85 3.79
CA PRO A 202 -7.14 12.03 2.94
C PRO A 202 -7.27 10.60 3.51
N VAL A 203 -8.42 9.97 3.30
CA VAL A 203 -8.68 8.61 3.77
C VAL A 203 -8.82 7.67 2.58
N SER A 204 -8.01 6.62 2.53
CA SER A 204 -8.12 5.53 1.55
C SER A 204 -8.60 4.25 2.23
N LEU A 205 -9.62 3.61 1.64
CA LEU A 205 -10.20 2.38 2.15
C LEU A 205 -9.56 1.15 1.55
N GLY A 206 -8.90 0.35 2.41
CA GLY A 206 -8.54 -1.03 2.13
C GLY A 206 -9.65 -1.97 2.59
N PHE A 207 -10.28 -2.62 1.62
CA PHE A 207 -11.34 -3.57 1.87
C PHE A 207 -11.34 -4.62 0.77
N GLY A 208 -11.67 -5.89 1.06
CA GLY A 208 -11.69 -7.00 0.11
C GLY A 208 -12.48 -6.74 -1.20
N ILE A 209 -12.03 -5.74 -1.96
CA ILE A 209 -12.61 -5.27 -3.23
C ILE A 209 -12.33 -6.32 -4.30
N LYS A 210 -13.39 -6.81 -4.94
CA LYS A 210 -13.31 -7.90 -5.93
C LYS A 210 -13.71 -7.47 -7.35
N ASN A 211 -14.47 -6.40 -7.47
CA ASN A 211 -15.01 -5.93 -8.74
C ASN A 211 -15.23 -4.41 -8.74
N ASN A 212 -15.58 -3.88 -9.89
CA ASN A 212 -15.84 -2.46 -10.09
C ASN A 212 -16.99 -1.92 -9.20
N ASP A 213 -18.06 -2.68 -8.98
CA ASP A 213 -19.17 -2.25 -8.11
C ASP A 213 -18.69 -2.01 -6.68
N ASN A 214 -17.78 -2.86 -6.18
CA ASN A 214 -17.16 -2.66 -4.87
C ASN A 214 -16.31 -1.38 -4.85
N VAL A 215 -15.49 -1.13 -5.89
CA VAL A 215 -14.71 0.10 -6.03
C VAL A 215 -15.63 1.33 -5.95
N ASN A 216 -16.69 1.34 -6.79
CA ASN A 216 -17.62 2.46 -6.88
C ASN A 216 -18.41 2.66 -5.57
N THR A 217 -18.71 1.58 -4.85
CA THR A 217 -19.34 1.68 -3.53
C THR A 217 -18.40 2.33 -2.52
N MET A 218 -17.13 1.89 -2.44
CA MET A 218 -16.16 2.42 -1.48
C MET A 218 -15.77 3.88 -1.76
N ARG A 219 -15.70 4.28 -3.04
CA ARG A 219 -15.45 5.67 -3.45
C ARG A 219 -16.47 6.68 -2.89
N LYS A 220 -17.68 6.24 -2.54
CA LYS A 220 -18.71 7.12 -1.91
C LYS A 220 -18.33 7.56 -0.49
N TYR A 221 -17.50 6.78 0.20
CA TYR A 221 -17.16 6.99 1.61
C TYR A 221 -15.77 7.57 1.84
N ALA A 222 -14.82 7.35 0.92
CA ALA A 222 -13.43 7.71 1.09
C ALA A 222 -12.87 8.50 -0.10
N ASP A 223 -11.70 9.10 0.11
CA ASP A 223 -10.97 9.89 -0.88
C ASP A 223 -10.16 9.00 -1.82
N GLY A 224 -9.90 7.75 -1.40
CA GLY A 224 -9.25 6.74 -2.23
C GLY A 224 -9.70 5.33 -1.88
N VAL A 225 -9.38 4.39 -2.78
CA VAL A 225 -9.61 2.96 -2.60
C VAL A 225 -8.32 2.20 -2.84
N ILE A 226 -8.08 1.19 -2.00
CA ILE A 226 -6.90 0.34 -2.05
C ILE A 226 -7.33 -1.08 -2.41
N VAL A 227 -6.75 -1.63 -3.47
CA VAL A 227 -7.04 -2.99 -3.93
C VAL A 227 -5.76 -3.81 -3.93
N GLY A 228 -5.67 -4.77 -3.02
CA GLY A 228 -4.54 -5.69 -2.91
C GLY A 228 -4.87 -7.06 -3.50
N THR A 229 -5.68 -7.84 -2.78
CA THR A 229 -5.92 -9.25 -3.07
C THR A 229 -6.31 -9.54 -4.52
N SER A 230 -7.21 -8.75 -5.11
CA SER A 230 -7.64 -8.96 -6.50
C SER A 230 -6.52 -8.68 -7.50
N ILE A 231 -5.70 -7.65 -7.25
CA ILE A 231 -4.55 -7.35 -8.13
C ILE A 231 -3.50 -8.45 -8.01
N VAL A 232 -3.18 -8.91 -6.80
CA VAL A 232 -2.25 -10.04 -6.60
C VAL A 232 -2.80 -11.31 -7.28
N ASP A 233 -4.12 -11.57 -7.23
CA ASP A 233 -4.74 -12.69 -7.95
C ASP A 233 -4.49 -12.60 -9.46
N PHE A 234 -4.58 -11.41 -10.06
CA PHE A 234 -4.30 -11.22 -11.49
C PHE A 234 -2.83 -11.54 -11.83
N THR A 235 -1.88 -11.25 -10.93
CA THR A 235 -0.45 -11.53 -11.19
C THR A 235 -0.13 -13.01 -11.26
N PHE A 236 -0.94 -13.91 -10.69
CA PHE A 236 -0.76 -15.36 -10.81
C PHE A 236 -0.82 -15.88 -12.27
N LYS A 237 -1.37 -15.12 -13.19
CA LYS A 237 -1.34 -15.46 -14.63
C LYS A 237 0.03 -15.24 -15.27
N ASN A 238 0.97 -14.57 -14.58
CA ASN A 238 2.29 -14.23 -15.08
C ASN A 238 2.27 -13.51 -16.46
N ASP A 239 1.26 -12.66 -16.66
CA ASP A 239 1.05 -11.87 -17.87
C ASP A 239 0.78 -10.41 -17.49
N VAL A 240 1.73 -9.53 -17.84
CA VAL A 240 1.69 -8.10 -17.51
C VAL A 240 0.52 -7.41 -18.21
N ASN A 241 0.29 -7.71 -19.49
CA ASN A 241 -0.80 -7.09 -20.26
C ASN A 241 -2.17 -7.50 -19.73
N TYR A 242 -2.34 -8.78 -19.41
CA TYR A 242 -3.54 -9.28 -18.73
C TYR A 242 -3.77 -8.57 -17.40
N THR A 243 -2.72 -8.43 -16.58
CA THR A 243 -2.81 -7.77 -15.28
C THR A 243 -3.21 -6.30 -15.41
N ILE A 244 -2.59 -5.55 -16.34
CA ILE A 244 -2.94 -4.15 -16.63
C ILE A 244 -4.40 -4.05 -17.10
N GLN A 245 -4.82 -4.91 -18.04
CA GLN A 245 -6.20 -4.94 -18.52
C GLN A 245 -7.18 -5.15 -17.35
N LYS A 246 -6.93 -6.13 -16.48
CA LYS A 246 -7.79 -6.44 -15.33
C LYS A 246 -7.84 -5.30 -14.31
N ILE A 247 -6.73 -4.64 -14.05
CA ILE A 247 -6.69 -3.43 -13.21
C ILE A 247 -7.56 -2.34 -13.85
N ASN A 248 -7.43 -2.08 -15.13
CA ASN A 248 -8.21 -1.06 -15.83
C ASN A 248 -9.72 -1.39 -15.86
N GLU A 249 -10.10 -2.66 -15.97
CA GLU A 249 -11.49 -3.11 -15.84
C GLU A 249 -12.03 -2.89 -14.42
N LEU A 250 -11.20 -3.09 -13.41
CA LEU A 250 -11.59 -2.96 -12.00
C LEU A 250 -11.89 -1.51 -11.60
N PHE A 251 -11.18 -0.54 -12.17
CA PHE A 251 -11.28 0.88 -11.81
C PHE A 251 -12.09 1.73 -12.80
N LYS A 252 -12.76 1.13 -13.77
CA LYS A 252 -13.72 1.81 -14.65
C LYS A 252 -14.90 2.42 -13.83
#